data_f1a366cf44c81d7c74b91d6e2aa2df5b
#
_entry.id   f1a366cf44c81d7c74b91d6e2aa2df5b
#
_cell.length_a   1.000
_cell.length_b   1.000
_cell.length_c   1.000
_cell.angle_alpha   90.00
_cell.angle_beta   90.00
_cell.angle_gamma   90.00
#
_symmetry.space_group_name_H-M   'P 1'
#
loop_
_entity.id
_entity.type
_entity.pdbx_description
1 polymer ?
#
loop_
_entity_poly.entity_id
_entity_poly.type
_entity_poly.pdbx_seq_one_letter_code
_entity_poly.pdbx_strand_id
1 'polypeptide(L)'
;MKNIRNKVFLNSFSEDVEKNMLEIRDLTKKEALSLLLASGEFEESVEHYKNLNKGIDFLLNAMANDENISIQVDSDADGYFSGSLVYQVIYDDFEYENVTFILNEGREHGFQLKNLDTLIENDIKLLIIPDGGSVEFEPLKQVTDKGIKVLILDHHIIEIGEELKEIEENVALINNQDGSVENIYLSGCGVSYKFCKELVECCEGAIGNKYLDLVAASLISDMCDMKYSYENRYYLNIGSKIDNITNPFLTEMARSMKKSKKDRFSIEDFGFSIAPIINATIRIGKKEDKENLFNALIGVNDLIAHRGKAISYPSKARLIGANLQKKQKEGKVKIAEMIKKEIEEEGSQNNTVIIYIDREKKIDKSLRGLTCNQLLDYYERPILLGSIDKNGFISGSARGYGE
;
A
#
# COMPACT_ATOMS: atom_id res chain seq x y z
N MET A 1 12.30 -29.54 -3.24
CA MET A 1 12.94 -28.31 -3.72
C MET A 1 13.73 -27.50 -2.67
N LYS A 2 13.46 -27.63 -1.35
CA LYS A 2 14.26 -26.97 -0.30
C LYS A 2 15.77 -27.31 -0.30
N ASN A 3 16.20 -28.39 -0.95
CA ASN A 3 17.60 -28.85 -0.94
C ASN A 3 18.46 -28.44 -2.15
N ILE A 4 17.90 -27.84 -3.18
CA ILE A 4 18.67 -27.50 -4.40
C ILE A 4 19.32 -26.11 -4.27
N ARG A 5 18.63 -25.14 -3.68
CA ARG A 5 19.20 -23.79 -3.48
C ARG A 5 20.41 -23.77 -2.53
N ASN A 6 20.43 -24.62 -1.52
CA ASN A 6 21.54 -24.66 -0.57
C ASN A 6 22.79 -25.42 -1.07
N LYS A 7 22.67 -26.33 -2.04
CA LYS A 7 23.81 -27.12 -2.52
C LYS A 7 24.68 -26.40 -3.56
N VAL A 8 24.12 -25.49 -4.33
CA VAL A 8 24.87 -24.76 -5.36
C VAL A 8 25.79 -23.70 -4.73
N PHE A 9 25.39 -23.14 -3.57
CA PHE A 9 26.17 -22.11 -2.89
C PHE A 9 27.31 -22.63 -2.00
N LEU A 10 27.18 -23.84 -1.45
CA LEU A 10 28.15 -24.37 -0.48
C LEU A 10 29.56 -24.71 -1.07
N ASN A 11 29.69 -24.84 -2.37
CA ASN A 11 30.95 -25.17 -3.00
C ASN A 11 31.80 -23.96 -3.45
N SER A 12 31.27 -22.75 -3.28
CA SER A 12 31.97 -21.50 -3.72
C SER A 12 32.30 -20.53 -2.58
N PHE A 13 31.93 -20.85 -1.33
CA PHE A 13 32.22 -19.95 -0.21
C PHE A 13 33.68 -19.99 0.19
N SER A 14 34.30 -18.82 0.25
CA SER A 14 35.61 -18.62 0.91
C SER A 14 35.45 -18.74 2.43
N GLU A 15 36.55 -18.89 3.16
CA GLU A 15 36.54 -18.87 4.63
C GLU A 15 36.17 -17.48 5.18
N ASP A 16 36.20 -16.44 4.34
CA ASP A 16 35.77 -15.09 4.68
C ASP A 16 34.29 -14.91 4.47
N VAL A 17 33.50 -14.98 5.56
CA VAL A 17 32.05 -14.86 5.58
C VAL A 17 31.61 -13.47 5.11
N GLU A 18 32.34 -12.40 5.47
CA GLU A 18 32.02 -11.02 5.05
C GLU A 18 32.11 -10.90 3.53
N LYS A 19 33.18 -11.36 2.93
CA LYS A 19 33.37 -11.35 1.48
C LYS A 19 32.27 -12.12 0.76
N ASN A 20 31.95 -13.31 1.24
CA ASN A 20 30.88 -14.12 0.67
C ASN A 20 29.50 -13.43 0.76
N MET A 21 29.20 -12.74 1.87
CA MET A 21 27.94 -12.00 2.03
C MET A 21 27.85 -10.81 1.07
N LEU A 22 28.94 -10.11 0.83
CA LEU A 22 28.99 -8.99 -0.12
C LEU A 22 28.83 -9.48 -1.56
N GLU A 23 29.55 -10.56 -1.94
CA GLU A 23 29.44 -11.16 -3.28
C GLU A 23 28.03 -11.69 -3.59
N ILE A 24 27.38 -12.36 -2.63
CA ILE A 24 26.00 -12.86 -2.81
C ILE A 24 25.01 -11.72 -3.06
N ARG A 25 25.27 -10.54 -2.48
CA ARG A 25 24.40 -9.37 -2.59
C ARG A 25 24.83 -8.39 -3.66
N ASP A 26 25.91 -8.71 -4.35
CA ASP A 26 26.53 -7.84 -5.35
C ASP A 26 26.83 -6.43 -4.78
N LEU A 27 27.38 -6.40 -3.57
CA LEU A 27 27.70 -5.19 -2.83
C LEU A 27 29.19 -4.99 -2.68
N THR A 28 29.67 -3.78 -2.88
CA THR A 28 30.96 -3.35 -2.38
C THR A 28 30.91 -3.15 -0.85
N LYS A 29 32.06 -3.22 -0.20
CA LYS A 29 32.17 -2.93 1.24
C LYS A 29 31.69 -1.52 1.58
N LYS A 30 31.91 -0.54 0.69
CA LYS A 30 31.46 0.84 0.86
C LYS A 30 29.93 0.92 0.85
N GLU A 31 29.28 0.31 -0.14
CA GLU A 31 27.81 0.28 -0.22
C GLU A 31 27.17 -0.42 0.96
N ALA A 32 27.74 -1.57 1.40
CA ALA A 32 27.25 -2.25 2.58
C ALA A 32 27.36 -1.38 3.85
N LEU A 33 28.46 -0.63 3.99
CA LEU A 33 28.66 0.29 5.11
C LEU A 33 27.67 1.45 5.06
N SER A 34 27.48 2.06 3.88
CA SER A 34 26.53 3.15 3.69
C SER A 34 25.09 2.72 4.00
N LEU A 35 24.70 1.51 3.60
CA LEU A 35 23.40 0.93 3.97
C LEU A 35 23.23 0.74 5.48
N LEU A 36 24.28 0.27 6.17
CA LEU A 36 24.26 0.10 7.62
C LEU A 36 24.20 1.44 8.37
N LEU A 37 24.85 2.47 7.83
CA LEU A 37 24.83 3.82 8.40
C LEU A 37 23.57 4.61 8.03
N ALA A 38 22.72 4.06 7.17
CA ALA A 38 21.55 4.74 6.62
C ALA A 38 21.92 6.10 6.01
N SER A 39 22.87 6.08 5.08
CA SER A 39 23.32 7.26 4.36
C SER A 39 22.28 7.71 3.34
N GLY A 40 21.94 9.00 3.33
CA GLY A 40 21.02 9.61 2.34
C GLY A 40 21.57 9.65 0.92
N GLU A 41 22.83 9.21 0.68
CA GLU A 41 23.43 9.15 -0.66
C GLU A 41 22.71 8.16 -1.61
N PHE A 42 21.85 7.31 -1.08
CA PHE A 42 21.02 6.37 -1.88
C PHE A 42 19.66 6.95 -2.26
N GLU A 43 19.33 8.12 -1.79
CA GLU A 43 18.08 8.78 -2.17
C GLU A 43 18.23 9.36 -3.57
N GLU A 44 17.40 8.90 -4.50
CA GLU A 44 17.41 9.38 -5.87
C GLU A 44 16.81 10.78 -5.97
N SER A 45 17.34 11.59 -6.91
CA SER A 45 16.74 12.89 -7.21
C SER A 45 15.33 12.75 -7.75
N VAL A 46 14.44 13.62 -7.30
CA VAL A 46 13.05 13.66 -7.76
C VAL A 46 12.90 14.39 -9.11
N GLU A 47 13.90 15.14 -9.55
CA GLU A 47 13.87 15.97 -10.77
C GLU A 47 13.58 15.18 -12.04
N HIS A 48 13.82 13.86 -12.02
CA HIS A 48 13.61 12.98 -13.16
C HIS A 48 12.16 12.51 -13.33
N TYR A 49 11.32 12.63 -12.29
CA TYR A 49 9.91 12.23 -12.42
C TYR A 49 9.18 13.12 -13.43
N LYS A 50 8.57 12.50 -14.43
CA LYS A 50 7.70 13.21 -15.36
C LYS A 50 6.54 13.85 -14.63
N ASN A 51 6.11 15.00 -15.13
CA ASN A 51 4.99 15.78 -14.60
C ASN A 51 5.12 16.23 -13.14
N LEU A 52 6.30 16.09 -12.50
CA LEU A 52 6.51 16.51 -11.11
C LEU A 52 6.11 17.99 -10.92
N ASN A 53 6.72 18.90 -11.69
CA ASN A 53 6.42 20.34 -11.59
C ASN A 53 4.95 20.64 -11.88
N LYS A 54 4.34 19.94 -12.85
CA LYS A 54 2.92 20.10 -13.16
C LYS A 54 2.02 19.70 -11.99
N GLY A 55 2.36 18.58 -11.31
CA GLY A 55 1.64 18.14 -10.12
C GLY A 55 1.78 19.13 -8.96
N ILE A 56 2.98 19.68 -8.77
CA ILE A 56 3.26 20.74 -7.78
C ILE A 56 2.43 21.98 -8.12
N ASP A 57 2.45 22.42 -9.37
CA ASP A 57 1.66 23.58 -9.81
C ASP A 57 0.14 23.36 -9.60
N PHE A 58 -0.38 22.17 -9.86
CA PHE A 58 -1.79 21.87 -9.63
C PHE A 58 -2.16 22.06 -8.15
N LEU A 59 -1.34 21.51 -7.25
CA LEU A 59 -1.62 21.58 -5.82
C LEU A 59 -1.43 22.99 -5.26
N LEU A 60 -0.33 23.67 -5.61
CA LEU A 60 -0.08 25.04 -5.16
C LEU A 60 -1.14 26.01 -5.68
N ASN A 61 -1.58 25.88 -6.94
CA ASN A 61 -2.64 26.70 -7.50
C ASN A 61 -3.98 26.45 -6.81
N ALA A 62 -4.33 25.18 -6.52
CA ALA A 62 -5.55 24.87 -5.80
C ALA A 62 -5.57 25.50 -4.40
N MET A 63 -4.45 25.39 -3.66
CA MET A 63 -4.33 26.03 -2.34
C MET A 63 -4.35 27.57 -2.43
N ALA A 64 -3.66 28.17 -3.40
CA ALA A 64 -3.60 29.60 -3.57
C ALA A 64 -4.97 30.24 -3.95
N ASN A 65 -5.85 29.45 -4.59
CA ASN A 65 -7.19 29.86 -4.97
C ASN A 65 -8.27 29.46 -3.96
N ASP A 66 -7.88 28.88 -2.82
CA ASP A 66 -8.79 28.39 -1.78
C ASP A 66 -9.79 27.33 -2.30
N GLU A 67 -9.32 26.44 -3.20
CA GLU A 67 -10.13 25.44 -3.89
C GLU A 67 -10.24 24.16 -3.07
N ASN A 68 -11.39 23.47 -3.14
CA ASN A 68 -11.59 22.21 -2.46
C ASN A 68 -10.77 21.08 -3.13
N ILE A 69 -10.01 20.36 -2.31
CA ILE A 69 -9.18 19.21 -2.68
C ILE A 69 -9.78 17.93 -2.12
N SER A 70 -9.77 16.86 -2.90
CA SER A 70 -10.15 15.53 -2.41
C SER A 70 -9.06 14.51 -2.68
N ILE A 71 -8.79 13.65 -1.70
CA ILE A 71 -7.85 12.54 -1.81
C ILE A 71 -8.63 11.25 -1.95
N GLN A 72 -8.47 10.54 -3.07
CA GLN A 72 -8.99 9.19 -3.26
C GLN A 72 -8.03 8.20 -2.63
N VAL A 73 -8.45 7.51 -1.58
CA VAL A 73 -7.64 6.54 -0.86
C VAL A 73 -7.85 5.15 -1.45
N ASP A 74 -6.78 4.49 -1.86
CA ASP A 74 -6.87 3.14 -2.39
C ASP A 74 -7.17 2.08 -1.32
N SER A 75 -7.68 0.90 -1.73
CA SER A 75 -8.29 -0.09 -0.84
C SER A 75 -7.32 -1.14 -0.32
N ASP A 76 -6.10 -0.74 0.03
CA ASP A 76 -5.13 -1.58 0.74
C ASP A 76 -4.27 -0.76 1.72
N ALA A 77 -3.24 -1.40 2.29
CA ALA A 77 -2.42 -0.74 3.31
C ALA A 77 -1.52 0.34 2.71
N ASP A 78 -1.00 0.16 1.48
CA ASP A 78 -0.20 1.18 0.80
C ASP A 78 -1.04 2.42 0.49
N GLY A 79 -2.23 2.26 -0.09
CA GLY A 79 -3.15 3.35 -0.35
C GLY A 79 -3.55 4.13 0.90
N TYR A 80 -3.76 3.46 2.03
CA TYR A 80 -4.05 4.13 3.30
C TYR A 80 -2.85 4.91 3.84
N PHE A 81 -1.64 4.37 3.71
CA PHE A 81 -0.42 5.10 4.09
C PHE A 81 -0.15 6.27 3.16
N SER A 82 -0.27 6.07 1.85
CA SER A 82 -0.09 7.10 0.82
C SER A 82 -1.08 8.26 1.00
N GLY A 83 -2.36 7.92 1.10
CA GLY A 83 -3.42 8.92 1.29
C GLY A 83 -3.28 9.69 2.59
N SER A 84 -2.89 9.02 3.69
CA SER A 84 -2.67 9.69 4.97
C SER A 84 -1.45 10.60 4.97
N LEU A 85 -0.38 10.24 4.26
CA LEU A 85 0.80 11.07 4.10
C LEU A 85 0.46 12.36 3.34
N VAL A 86 -0.19 12.22 2.17
CA VAL A 86 -0.59 13.39 1.35
C VAL A 86 -1.54 14.30 2.12
N TYR A 87 -2.52 13.72 2.83
CA TYR A 87 -3.46 14.48 3.66
C TYR A 87 -2.74 15.29 4.73
N GLN A 88 -1.83 14.65 5.49
CA GLN A 88 -1.10 15.33 6.57
C GLN A 88 -0.17 16.43 6.06
N VAL A 89 0.46 16.24 4.89
CA VAL A 89 1.27 17.30 4.29
C VAL A 89 0.41 18.52 3.94
N ILE A 90 -0.75 18.30 3.32
CA ILE A 90 -1.65 19.41 2.94
C ILE A 90 -2.26 20.05 4.17
N TYR A 91 -2.81 19.25 5.10
CA TYR A 91 -3.54 19.77 6.26
C TYR A 91 -2.63 20.31 7.36
N ASP A 92 -1.57 19.56 7.71
CA ASP A 92 -0.71 19.91 8.84
C ASP A 92 0.48 20.81 8.45
N ASP A 93 1.17 20.50 7.31
CA ASP A 93 2.40 21.23 6.94
C ASP A 93 2.11 22.50 6.16
N PHE A 94 1.05 22.50 5.32
CA PHE A 94 0.58 23.72 4.63
C PHE A 94 -0.56 24.43 5.37
N GLU A 95 -1.05 23.89 6.48
CA GLU A 95 -2.18 24.43 7.25
C GLU A 95 -3.42 24.70 6.37
N TYR A 96 -3.67 23.82 5.36
CA TYR A 96 -4.74 23.97 4.40
C TYR A 96 -5.94 23.09 4.76
N GLU A 97 -7.05 23.73 5.17
CA GLU A 97 -8.23 23.04 5.72
C GLU A 97 -9.20 22.52 4.65
N ASN A 98 -9.18 23.07 3.41
CA ASN A 98 -10.11 22.67 2.35
C ASN A 98 -9.69 21.35 1.66
N VAL A 99 -9.23 20.39 2.44
CA VAL A 99 -8.87 19.05 1.99
C VAL A 99 -9.77 17.99 2.62
N THR A 100 -10.28 17.08 1.79
CA THR A 100 -11.14 15.97 2.19
C THR A 100 -10.60 14.64 1.65
N PHE A 101 -11.23 13.53 2.00
CA PHE A 101 -10.85 12.22 1.47
C PHE A 101 -12.07 11.36 1.13
N ILE A 102 -11.88 10.44 0.20
CA ILE A 102 -12.86 9.43 -0.19
C ILE A 102 -12.24 8.05 0.02
N LEU A 103 -12.95 7.20 0.77
CA LEU A 103 -12.59 5.79 0.97
C LEU A 103 -13.45 4.92 0.05
N ASN A 104 -12.82 4.04 -0.72
CA ASN A 104 -13.55 3.09 -1.54
C ASN A 104 -14.33 2.07 -0.69
N GLU A 105 -15.46 1.63 -1.21
CA GLU A 105 -16.21 0.52 -0.65
C GLU A 105 -15.58 -0.81 -1.08
N GLY A 106 -15.54 -1.79 -0.16
CA GLY A 106 -15.03 -3.12 -0.49
C GLY A 106 -13.53 -3.14 -0.79
N ARG A 107 -13.18 -3.66 -1.96
CA ARG A 107 -11.80 -3.86 -2.45
C ARG A 107 -11.64 -3.22 -3.83
N GLU A 108 -12.32 -2.14 -4.07
CA GLU A 108 -12.19 -1.39 -5.30
C GLU A 108 -10.91 -0.58 -5.24
N HIS A 109 -10.10 -0.64 -6.29
CA HIS A 109 -8.85 0.09 -6.43
C HIS A 109 -9.05 1.31 -7.32
N GLY A 110 -8.24 2.33 -7.13
CA GLY A 110 -8.24 3.57 -7.89
C GLY A 110 -9.53 4.38 -7.77
N PHE A 111 -9.78 5.25 -8.74
CA PHE A 111 -10.97 6.10 -8.74
C PHE A 111 -12.21 5.35 -9.23
N GLN A 112 -13.25 5.38 -8.43
CA GLN A 112 -14.53 4.75 -8.78
C GLN A 112 -15.51 5.80 -9.30
N LEU A 113 -16.02 5.62 -10.50
CA LEU A 113 -16.91 6.57 -11.18
C LEU A 113 -18.18 6.92 -10.34
N LYS A 114 -18.64 6.00 -9.49
CA LYS A 114 -19.73 6.26 -8.54
C LYS A 114 -19.44 7.41 -7.57
N ASN A 115 -18.17 7.79 -7.38
CA ASN A 115 -17.74 8.89 -6.52
C ASN A 115 -17.77 10.24 -7.23
N LEU A 116 -18.01 10.28 -8.56
CA LEU A 116 -18.00 11.52 -9.35
C LEU A 116 -19.05 12.53 -8.84
N ASP A 117 -20.26 12.07 -8.54
CA ASP A 117 -21.29 12.97 -8.00
C ASP A 117 -20.85 13.59 -6.67
N THR A 118 -20.18 12.83 -5.81
CA THR A 118 -19.62 13.35 -4.56
C THR A 118 -18.57 14.44 -4.80
N LEU A 119 -17.69 14.29 -5.81
CA LEU A 119 -16.73 15.33 -6.16
C LEU A 119 -17.43 16.62 -6.62
N ILE A 120 -18.48 16.48 -7.43
CA ILE A 120 -19.25 17.63 -7.96
C ILE A 120 -20.03 18.31 -6.83
N GLU A 121 -20.73 17.57 -5.99
CA GLU A 121 -21.51 18.09 -4.86
C GLU A 121 -20.66 18.86 -3.84
N ASN A 122 -19.41 18.44 -3.65
CA ASN A 122 -18.46 19.11 -2.75
C ASN A 122 -17.58 20.16 -3.45
N ASP A 123 -17.90 20.50 -4.68
CA ASP A 123 -17.18 21.51 -5.49
C ASP A 123 -15.67 21.25 -5.55
N ILE A 124 -15.26 20.00 -5.68
CA ILE A 124 -13.85 19.61 -5.76
C ILE A 124 -13.23 20.14 -7.06
N LYS A 125 -12.06 20.78 -6.97
CA LYS A 125 -11.30 21.30 -8.11
C LYS A 125 -10.03 20.50 -8.39
N LEU A 126 -9.48 19.84 -7.37
CA LEU A 126 -8.34 18.96 -7.49
C LEU A 126 -8.64 17.61 -6.83
N LEU A 127 -8.54 16.54 -7.61
CA LEU A 127 -8.56 15.17 -7.13
C LEU A 127 -7.13 14.63 -7.09
N ILE A 128 -6.68 14.14 -5.93
CA ILE A 128 -5.38 13.48 -5.76
C ILE A 128 -5.62 11.99 -5.58
N ILE A 129 -4.92 11.16 -6.35
CA ILE A 129 -5.03 9.70 -6.29
C ILE A 129 -3.64 9.13 -5.97
N PRO A 130 -3.30 8.97 -4.68
CA PRO A 130 -2.09 8.28 -4.29
C PRO A 130 -2.29 6.75 -4.37
N ASP A 131 -1.28 6.04 -4.88
CA ASP A 131 -1.26 4.59 -4.99
C ASP A 131 -2.34 4.00 -5.91
N GLY A 132 -2.60 4.67 -7.03
CA GLY A 132 -3.56 4.19 -8.03
C GLY A 132 -3.84 5.21 -9.12
N GLY A 133 -4.68 4.84 -10.09
CA GLY A 133 -5.17 5.74 -11.12
C GLY A 133 -4.40 5.70 -12.44
N SER A 134 -3.24 5.05 -12.50
CA SER A 134 -2.38 5.07 -13.70
C SER A 134 -2.98 4.41 -14.96
N VAL A 135 -4.01 3.58 -14.81
CA VAL A 135 -4.63 2.81 -15.92
C VAL A 135 -6.14 3.07 -16.08
N GLU A 136 -6.67 4.08 -15.42
CA GLU A 136 -8.12 4.31 -15.30
C GLU A 136 -8.59 5.48 -16.16
N PHE A 137 -8.16 5.55 -17.43
CA PHE A 137 -8.35 6.71 -18.29
C PHE A 137 -9.82 7.11 -18.49
N GLU A 138 -10.71 6.16 -18.72
CA GLU A 138 -12.12 6.46 -18.96
C GLU A 138 -12.82 7.11 -17.75
N PRO A 139 -12.69 6.61 -16.51
CA PRO A 139 -13.16 7.32 -15.31
C PRO A 139 -12.53 8.71 -15.14
N LEU A 140 -11.22 8.82 -15.38
CA LEU A 140 -10.49 10.09 -15.22
C LEU A 140 -10.92 11.14 -16.25
N LYS A 141 -11.21 10.72 -17.50
CA LYS A 141 -11.77 11.60 -18.52
C LYS A 141 -13.08 12.21 -18.07
N GLN A 142 -13.97 11.42 -17.49
CA GLN A 142 -15.24 11.93 -16.96
C GLN A 142 -15.06 12.91 -15.81
N VAL A 143 -14.01 12.75 -14.99
CA VAL A 143 -13.64 13.71 -13.94
C VAL A 143 -13.12 15.00 -14.56
N THR A 144 -12.19 14.93 -15.52
CA THR A 144 -11.62 16.11 -16.17
C THR A 144 -12.61 16.86 -17.04
N ASP A 145 -13.60 16.19 -17.65
CA ASP A 145 -14.72 16.81 -18.37
C ASP A 145 -15.62 17.69 -17.47
N LYS A 146 -15.54 17.52 -16.14
CA LYS A 146 -16.19 18.39 -15.14
C LYS A 146 -15.32 19.56 -14.71
N GLY A 147 -14.14 19.74 -15.32
CA GLY A 147 -13.19 20.78 -14.95
C GLY A 147 -12.39 20.50 -13.69
N ILE A 148 -12.40 19.26 -13.20
CA ILE A 148 -11.62 18.82 -12.04
C ILE A 148 -10.23 18.40 -12.52
N LYS A 149 -9.17 18.97 -11.97
CA LYS A 149 -7.79 18.52 -12.22
C LYS A 149 -7.49 17.25 -11.43
N VAL A 150 -6.60 16.42 -11.96
CA VAL A 150 -6.22 15.16 -11.33
C VAL A 150 -4.71 15.06 -11.16
N LEU A 151 -4.27 14.77 -9.93
CA LEU A 151 -2.89 14.45 -9.60
C LEU A 151 -2.80 12.99 -9.20
N ILE A 152 -2.02 12.21 -9.94
CA ILE A 152 -1.80 10.78 -9.72
C ILE A 152 -0.38 10.58 -9.21
N LEU A 153 -0.23 9.88 -8.07
CA LEU A 153 1.05 9.54 -7.43
C LEU A 153 1.10 8.02 -7.29
N ASP A 154 1.61 7.30 -8.31
CA ASP A 154 1.41 5.87 -8.42
C ASP A 154 2.70 5.11 -8.74
N HIS A 155 2.69 3.81 -8.54
CA HIS A 155 3.82 2.91 -8.78
C HIS A 155 3.43 1.64 -9.57
N HIS A 156 2.19 1.50 -9.94
CA HIS A 156 1.72 0.35 -10.74
C HIS A 156 2.28 0.40 -12.15
N ILE A 157 2.44 -0.80 -12.74
CA ILE A 157 2.91 -0.91 -14.13
C ILE A 157 1.92 -0.20 -15.05
N ILE A 158 2.46 0.63 -15.93
CA ILE A 158 1.68 1.50 -16.81
C ILE A 158 2.06 1.25 -18.27
N GLU A 159 1.05 1.17 -19.12
CA GLU A 159 1.19 1.29 -20.57
C GLU A 159 0.61 2.64 -20.99
N ILE A 160 1.49 3.58 -21.36
CA ILE A 160 1.07 4.91 -21.78
C ILE A 160 0.47 4.81 -23.18
N GLY A 161 -0.86 4.82 -23.26
CA GLY A 161 -1.63 4.83 -24.49
C GLY A 161 -1.93 6.23 -25.03
N GLU A 162 -2.53 6.29 -26.22
CA GLU A 162 -3.00 7.56 -26.82
C GLU A 162 -4.11 8.22 -25.98
N GLU A 163 -4.87 7.43 -25.20
CA GLU A 163 -5.96 7.93 -24.36
C GLU A 163 -5.49 8.93 -23.30
N LEU A 164 -4.27 8.78 -22.76
CA LEU A 164 -3.72 9.72 -21.79
C LEU A 164 -3.53 11.11 -22.42
N LYS A 165 -3.19 11.18 -23.70
CA LYS A 165 -2.98 12.45 -24.42
C LYS A 165 -4.25 13.31 -24.49
N GLU A 166 -5.43 12.67 -24.49
CA GLU A 166 -6.70 13.40 -24.56
C GLU A 166 -6.99 14.18 -23.26
N ILE A 167 -6.44 13.74 -22.15
CA ILE A 167 -6.66 14.34 -20.81
C ILE A 167 -5.39 14.92 -20.19
N GLU A 168 -4.26 14.88 -20.91
CA GLU A 168 -2.95 15.26 -20.38
C GLU A 168 -2.89 16.69 -19.84
N GLU A 169 -3.70 17.61 -20.36
CA GLU A 169 -3.74 19.00 -19.87
C GLU A 169 -4.20 19.08 -18.41
N ASN A 170 -5.18 18.26 -18.04
CA ASN A 170 -5.83 18.26 -16.74
C ASN A 170 -5.37 17.13 -15.80
N VAL A 171 -4.43 16.29 -16.24
CA VAL A 171 -3.89 15.18 -15.45
C VAL A 171 -2.39 15.31 -15.29
N ALA A 172 -1.89 15.32 -14.06
CA ALA A 172 -0.49 15.18 -13.74
C ALA A 172 -0.26 13.72 -13.23
N LEU A 173 0.29 12.86 -14.10
CA LEU A 173 0.64 11.48 -13.74
C LEU A 173 2.12 11.41 -13.38
N ILE A 174 2.40 11.09 -12.13
CA ILE A 174 3.74 10.88 -11.56
C ILE A 174 3.82 9.40 -11.16
N ASN A 175 4.67 8.65 -11.88
CA ASN A 175 4.76 7.21 -11.70
C ASN A 175 6.21 6.74 -11.93
N ASN A 176 6.72 5.86 -11.06
CA ASN A 176 8.09 5.35 -11.16
C ASN A 176 8.27 4.22 -12.19
N GLN A 177 7.18 3.76 -12.84
CA GLN A 177 7.23 2.73 -13.90
C GLN A 177 7.26 3.33 -15.32
N ASP A 178 7.28 4.64 -15.47
CA ASP A 178 7.22 5.31 -16.77
C ASP A 178 8.59 5.45 -17.47
N GLY A 179 9.64 4.89 -16.87
CA GLY A 179 11.01 4.91 -17.37
C GLY A 179 11.76 6.22 -17.13
N SER A 180 11.23 7.12 -16.31
CA SER A 180 11.88 8.40 -15.99
C SER A 180 12.86 8.31 -14.83
N VAL A 181 12.72 7.33 -13.94
CA VAL A 181 13.53 7.14 -12.73
C VAL A 181 14.13 5.73 -12.67
N GLU A 182 15.20 5.56 -11.90
CA GLU A 182 15.88 4.27 -11.76
C GLU A 182 15.19 3.34 -10.75
N ASN A 183 14.70 3.89 -9.63
CA ASN A 183 14.02 3.10 -8.62
C ASN A 183 12.57 2.80 -8.98
N ILE A 184 12.38 1.75 -9.76
CA ILE A 184 11.05 1.22 -10.12
C ILE A 184 10.41 0.37 -9.00
N TYR A 185 11.09 0.16 -7.88
CA TYR A 185 10.66 -0.70 -6.78
C TYR A 185 10.04 0.06 -5.60
N LEU A 186 9.84 1.36 -5.74
CA LEU A 186 9.25 2.18 -4.68
C LEU A 186 7.73 1.91 -4.61
N SER A 187 7.15 1.95 -3.43
CA SER A 187 5.70 1.83 -3.21
C SER A 187 4.97 3.13 -3.56
N GLY A 188 3.64 3.09 -3.65
CA GLY A 188 2.81 4.29 -3.86
C GLY A 188 3.01 5.34 -2.77
N CYS A 189 3.16 4.92 -1.50
CA CYS A 189 3.52 5.83 -0.41
C CYS A 189 4.93 6.42 -0.59
N GLY A 190 5.87 5.66 -1.12
CA GLY A 190 7.20 6.15 -1.43
C GLY A 190 7.20 7.22 -2.54
N VAL A 191 6.44 7.00 -3.61
CA VAL A 191 6.25 8.00 -4.68
C VAL A 191 5.57 9.25 -4.11
N SER A 192 4.52 9.07 -3.31
CA SER A 192 3.82 10.17 -2.63
C SER A 192 4.75 10.96 -1.71
N TYR A 193 5.63 10.27 -0.96
CA TYR A 193 6.63 10.91 -0.10
C TYR A 193 7.61 11.78 -0.91
N LYS A 194 8.13 11.25 -2.02
CA LYS A 194 9.07 12.01 -2.88
C LYS A 194 8.41 13.26 -3.46
N PHE A 195 7.17 13.14 -3.92
CA PHE A 195 6.38 14.29 -4.39
C PHE A 195 6.18 15.33 -3.27
N CYS A 196 5.73 14.90 -2.10
CA CYS A 196 5.47 15.79 -0.97
C CYS A 196 6.75 16.44 -0.44
N LYS A 197 7.88 15.71 -0.47
CA LYS A 197 9.18 16.26 -0.10
C LYS A 197 9.57 17.42 -1.01
N GLU A 198 9.49 17.22 -2.32
CA GLU A 198 9.80 18.28 -3.29
C GLU A 198 8.84 19.47 -3.16
N LEU A 199 7.54 19.21 -3.00
CA LEU A 199 6.52 20.23 -2.78
C LEU A 199 6.88 21.13 -1.58
N VAL A 200 7.27 20.54 -0.45
CA VAL A 200 7.65 21.28 0.77
C VAL A 200 8.97 22.02 0.56
N GLU A 201 9.96 21.41 -0.10
CA GLU A 201 11.27 22.01 -0.39
C GLU A 201 11.16 23.19 -1.37
N CYS A 202 10.29 23.12 -2.39
CA CYS A 202 9.99 24.23 -3.29
C CYS A 202 9.38 25.45 -2.57
N CYS A 203 8.75 25.22 -1.41
CA CYS A 203 8.18 26.28 -0.56
C CYS A 203 9.13 26.69 0.59
N GLU A 204 10.43 26.45 0.44
CA GLU A 204 11.47 26.76 1.43
C GLU A 204 11.30 26.02 2.78
N GLY A 205 10.51 24.95 2.80
CA GLY A 205 10.34 24.07 3.94
C GLY A 205 11.31 22.89 3.96
N ALA A 206 11.19 22.01 4.95
CA ALA A 206 11.94 20.77 5.01
C ALA A 206 11.12 19.67 5.71
N ILE A 207 10.90 18.57 5.01
CA ILE A 207 10.14 17.43 5.55
C ILE A 207 11.00 16.53 6.46
N GLY A 208 12.31 16.50 6.23
CA GLY A 208 13.26 15.69 7.00
C GLY A 208 12.91 14.20 6.96
N ASN A 209 12.89 13.56 8.15
CA ASN A 209 12.49 12.15 8.29
C ASN A 209 11.00 11.98 8.60
N LYS A 210 10.21 13.05 8.64
CA LYS A 210 8.77 13.00 8.87
C LYS A 210 8.13 12.13 7.77
N TYR A 211 7.18 11.30 8.14
CA TYR A 211 6.47 10.38 7.24
C TYR A 211 7.27 9.16 6.72
N LEU A 212 8.58 9.05 6.97
CA LEU A 212 9.32 7.83 6.59
C LEU A 212 8.85 6.57 7.32
N ASP A 213 8.19 6.72 8.45
CA ASP A 213 7.51 5.62 9.16
C ASP A 213 6.34 5.04 8.33
N LEU A 214 5.56 5.89 7.65
CA LEU A 214 4.52 5.46 6.72
C LEU A 214 5.12 4.78 5.49
N VAL A 215 6.19 5.37 4.91
CA VAL A 215 6.90 4.77 3.77
C VAL A 215 7.47 3.39 4.14
N ALA A 216 8.11 3.25 5.30
CA ALA A 216 8.66 1.98 5.77
C ALA A 216 7.56 0.91 5.95
N ALA A 217 6.42 1.29 6.49
CA ALA A 217 5.27 0.40 6.65
C ALA A 217 4.67 -0.01 5.31
N SER A 218 4.57 0.92 4.37
CA SER A 218 4.09 0.71 3.01
C SER A 218 4.99 -0.25 2.23
N LEU A 219 6.31 0.01 2.15
CA LEU A 219 7.28 -0.84 1.45
C LEU A 219 7.17 -2.31 1.84
N ILE A 220 6.89 -2.60 3.10
CA ILE A 220 6.73 -3.98 3.59
C ILE A 220 5.32 -4.52 3.33
N SER A 221 4.28 -3.69 3.47
CA SER A 221 2.89 -4.13 3.25
C SER A 221 2.60 -4.46 1.80
N ASP A 222 3.25 -3.75 0.87
CA ASP A 222 3.15 -3.97 -0.57
C ASP A 222 4.22 -4.92 -1.12
N MET A 223 5.07 -5.50 -0.25
CA MET A 223 6.11 -6.46 -0.60
C MET A 223 7.12 -5.94 -1.63
N CYS A 224 7.43 -4.65 -1.59
CA CYS A 224 8.39 -4.01 -2.48
C CYS A 224 9.76 -4.67 -2.42
N ASP A 225 10.48 -4.67 -3.54
CA ASP A 225 11.79 -5.30 -3.62
C ASP A 225 12.83 -4.53 -2.81
N MET A 226 13.44 -5.22 -1.84
CA MET A 226 14.52 -4.70 -1.01
C MET A 226 15.89 -5.12 -1.52
N LYS A 227 15.96 -6.01 -2.52
CA LYS A 227 17.24 -6.51 -3.03
C LYS A 227 17.86 -5.53 -4.01
N TYR A 228 17.04 -4.97 -4.89
CA TYR A 228 17.51 -4.14 -6.00
C TYR A 228 17.38 -2.64 -5.75
N SER A 229 16.68 -2.21 -4.67
CA SER A 229 16.58 -0.80 -4.31
C SER A 229 17.30 -0.48 -2.99
N TYR A 230 18.37 0.31 -3.07
CA TYR A 230 19.05 0.82 -1.89
C TYR A 230 18.28 1.95 -1.22
N GLU A 231 17.53 2.74 -1.98
CA GLU A 231 16.64 3.77 -1.47
C GLU A 231 15.54 3.17 -0.59
N ASN A 232 14.91 2.07 -1.01
CA ASN A 232 13.91 1.36 -0.19
C ASN A 232 14.52 0.88 1.15
N ARG A 233 15.77 0.37 1.13
CA ARG A 233 16.48 -0.03 2.35
C ARG A 233 16.79 1.16 3.25
N TYR A 234 17.17 2.28 2.66
CA TYR A 234 17.43 3.52 3.39
C TYR A 234 16.14 3.99 4.08
N TYR A 235 15.04 4.11 3.37
CA TYR A 235 13.75 4.51 3.93
C TYR A 235 13.26 3.55 5.01
N LEU A 236 13.36 2.24 4.77
CA LEU A 236 13.02 1.25 5.80
C LEU A 236 13.90 1.37 7.04
N ASN A 237 15.21 1.58 6.88
CA ASN A 237 16.13 1.69 8.00
C ASN A 237 15.85 2.94 8.85
N ILE A 238 15.52 4.07 8.25
CA ILE A 238 15.18 5.30 8.97
C ILE A 238 13.77 5.21 9.56
N GLY A 239 12.77 4.89 8.74
CA GLY A 239 11.36 4.92 9.12
C GLY A 239 10.95 3.84 10.11
N SER A 240 11.73 2.75 10.24
CA SER A 240 11.44 1.69 11.22
C SER A 240 11.90 2.01 12.64
N LYS A 241 12.77 3.02 12.86
CA LYS A 241 13.27 3.38 14.20
C LYS A 241 12.16 4.00 15.04
N ILE A 242 11.96 3.51 16.25
CA ILE A 242 10.86 3.99 17.10
C ILE A 242 10.96 5.49 17.42
N ASP A 243 12.17 6.05 17.50
CA ASP A 243 12.35 7.50 17.67
C ASP A 243 11.91 8.33 16.46
N ASN A 244 11.78 7.72 15.29
CA ASN A 244 11.32 8.35 14.05
C ASN A 244 9.83 8.08 13.77
N ILE A 245 9.15 7.28 14.62
CA ILE A 245 7.72 7.04 14.46
C ILE A 245 6.95 8.28 14.91
N THR A 246 6.34 8.95 13.97
CA THR A 246 5.54 10.16 14.19
C THR A 246 4.05 9.91 13.98
N ASN A 247 3.71 8.93 13.14
CA ASN A 247 2.32 8.61 12.86
C ASN A 247 1.59 8.09 14.11
N PRO A 248 0.41 8.66 14.46
CA PRO A 248 -0.31 8.30 15.68
C PRO A 248 -0.76 6.84 15.76
N PHE A 249 -1.15 6.23 14.63
CA PHE A 249 -1.52 4.82 14.58
C PHE A 249 -0.30 3.92 14.78
N LEU A 250 0.83 4.21 14.12
CA LEU A 250 2.08 3.45 14.30
C LEU A 250 2.64 3.63 15.71
N THR A 251 2.50 4.80 16.31
CA THR A 251 2.84 5.05 17.74
C THR A 251 2.02 4.15 18.66
N GLU A 252 0.70 4.04 18.44
CA GLU A 252 -0.17 3.13 19.21
C GLU A 252 0.23 1.66 19.00
N MET A 253 0.62 1.28 17.77
CA MET A 253 1.12 -0.06 17.50
C MET A 253 2.41 -0.34 18.25
N ALA A 254 3.39 0.58 18.23
CA ALA A 254 4.63 0.47 19.00
C ALA A 254 4.36 0.29 20.49
N ARG A 255 3.46 1.12 21.05
CA ARG A 255 3.03 1.03 22.46
C ARG A 255 2.41 -0.34 22.78
N SER A 256 1.53 -0.85 21.91
CA SER A 256 0.86 -2.13 22.11
C SER A 256 1.82 -3.31 22.07
N MET A 257 2.89 -3.21 21.28
CA MET A 257 3.97 -4.18 21.16
C MET A 257 5.08 -4.00 22.22
N LYS A 258 4.92 -3.03 23.12
CA LYS A 258 5.90 -2.69 24.16
C LYS A 258 7.29 -2.35 23.62
N LYS A 259 7.37 -1.70 22.46
CA LYS A 259 8.64 -1.22 21.91
C LYS A 259 9.18 -0.06 22.75
N SER A 260 10.49 -0.04 22.98
CA SER A 260 11.20 1.07 23.61
C SER A 260 11.72 2.05 22.55
N LYS A 261 12.09 3.28 22.94
CA LYS A 261 12.63 4.28 22.02
C LYS A 261 13.88 3.83 21.26
N LYS A 262 14.66 2.90 21.81
CA LYS A 262 15.88 2.37 21.17
C LYS A 262 15.60 1.24 20.18
N ASP A 263 14.38 0.74 20.16
CA ASP A 263 13.98 -0.35 19.27
C ASP A 263 13.66 0.17 17.87
N ARG A 264 13.32 -0.77 16.99
CA ARG A 264 12.74 -0.53 15.68
C ARG A 264 11.61 -1.51 15.43
N PHE A 265 10.73 -1.17 14.53
CA PHE A 265 9.87 -2.17 13.93
C PHE A 265 10.71 -3.09 13.05
N SER A 266 10.51 -4.39 13.17
CA SER A 266 11.08 -5.36 12.24
C SER A 266 10.19 -5.50 11.00
N ILE A 267 10.70 -6.14 9.95
CA ILE A 267 9.92 -6.51 8.77
C ILE A 267 8.70 -7.34 9.17
N GLU A 268 8.88 -8.27 10.14
CA GLU A 268 7.80 -9.08 10.68
C GLU A 268 6.75 -8.26 11.43
N ASP A 269 7.13 -7.22 12.16
CA ASP A 269 6.18 -6.32 12.83
C ASP A 269 5.28 -5.63 11.78
N PHE A 270 5.86 -5.10 10.71
CA PHE A 270 5.09 -4.49 9.63
C PHE A 270 4.25 -5.53 8.87
N GLY A 271 4.88 -6.61 8.40
CA GLY A 271 4.25 -7.58 7.51
C GLY A 271 3.24 -8.51 8.18
N PHE A 272 3.42 -8.86 9.46
CA PHE A 272 2.58 -9.85 10.16
C PHE A 272 1.74 -9.28 11.30
N SER A 273 1.97 -8.03 11.70
CA SER A 273 1.20 -7.40 12.79
C SER A 273 0.49 -6.13 12.34
N ILE A 274 1.16 -5.18 11.68
CA ILE A 274 0.60 -3.88 11.31
C ILE A 274 -0.25 -4.00 10.04
N ALA A 275 0.34 -4.38 8.90
CA ALA A 275 -0.36 -4.50 7.62
C ALA A 275 -1.59 -5.44 7.68
N PRO A 276 -1.57 -6.60 8.36
CA PRO A 276 -2.74 -7.45 8.48
C PRO A 276 -3.92 -6.83 9.24
N ILE A 277 -3.66 -5.97 10.23
CA ILE A 277 -4.71 -5.23 10.96
C ILE A 277 -5.39 -4.23 10.02
N ILE A 278 -4.60 -3.47 9.27
CA ILE A 278 -5.08 -2.50 8.27
C ILE A 278 -5.87 -3.24 7.18
N ASN A 279 -5.25 -4.23 6.54
CA ASN A 279 -5.89 -5.00 5.48
C ASN A 279 -7.17 -5.73 5.92
N ALA A 280 -7.25 -6.21 7.17
CA ALA A 280 -8.47 -6.81 7.68
C ALA A 280 -9.58 -5.77 7.86
N THR A 281 -9.24 -4.56 8.33
CA THR A 281 -10.19 -3.45 8.46
C THR A 281 -10.73 -3.04 7.10
N ILE A 282 -9.87 -2.89 6.10
CA ILE A 282 -10.27 -2.52 4.74
C ILE A 282 -11.16 -3.59 4.11
N ARG A 283 -10.80 -4.88 4.26
CA ARG A 283 -11.46 -5.99 3.56
C ARG A 283 -12.81 -6.39 4.13
N ILE A 284 -12.95 -6.39 5.45
CA ILE A 284 -14.14 -6.90 6.14
C ILE A 284 -14.74 -5.95 7.18
N GLY A 285 -14.11 -4.79 7.40
CA GLY A 285 -14.64 -3.73 8.26
C GLY A 285 -15.82 -3.01 7.61
N LYS A 286 -16.67 -2.43 8.44
CA LYS A 286 -17.73 -1.52 8.01
C LYS A 286 -17.15 -0.18 7.58
N LYS A 287 -17.93 0.66 6.92
CA LYS A 287 -17.53 2.02 6.53
C LYS A 287 -16.95 2.80 7.71
N GLU A 288 -17.65 2.81 8.86
CA GLU A 288 -17.18 3.45 10.09
C GLU A 288 -15.83 2.91 10.59
N ASP A 289 -15.56 1.60 10.44
CA ASP A 289 -14.29 1.02 10.87
C ASP A 289 -13.12 1.51 9.99
N LYS A 290 -13.37 1.66 8.69
CA LYS A 290 -12.40 2.20 7.72
C LYS A 290 -12.13 3.69 7.97
N GLU A 291 -13.19 4.48 8.19
CA GLU A 291 -13.09 5.89 8.56
C GLU A 291 -12.31 6.07 9.87
N ASN A 292 -12.60 5.27 10.88
CA ASN A 292 -11.83 5.28 12.15
C ASN A 292 -10.35 4.96 11.94
N LEU A 293 -10.02 4.02 11.04
CA LEU A 293 -8.65 3.69 10.70
C LEU A 293 -7.95 4.86 10.00
N PHE A 294 -8.59 5.46 9.00
CA PHE A 294 -8.01 6.57 8.28
C PHE A 294 -7.84 7.79 9.19
N ASN A 295 -8.84 8.12 10.02
CA ASN A 295 -8.73 9.17 11.03
C ASN A 295 -7.60 8.91 12.03
N ALA A 296 -7.32 7.66 12.37
CA ALA A 296 -6.18 7.29 13.20
C ALA A 296 -4.84 7.54 12.50
N LEU A 297 -4.77 7.31 11.18
CA LEU A 297 -3.57 7.53 10.36
C LEU A 297 -3.31 9.02 10.12
N ILE A 298 -4.35 9.82 9.86
CA ILE A 298 -4.20 11.28 9.66
C ILE A 298 -4.09 12.08 10.97
N GLY A 299 -4.14 11.42 12.13
CA GLY A 299 -3.85 12.06 13.41
C GLY A 299 -4.99 12.84 14.04
N VAL A 300 -6.26 12.51 13.73
CA VAL A 300 -7.40 13.13 14.41
C VAL A 300 -7.32 12.89 15.91
N ASN A 301 -7.28 13.99 16.69
CA ASN A 301 -7.02 13.97 18.13
C ASN A 301 -8.27 13.79 19.00
N ASP A 302 -9.46 13.74 18.43
CA ASP A 302 -10.71 13.58 19.14
C ASP A 302 -10.82 12.24 19.85
N LEU A 303 -11.55 12.24 20.96
CA LEU A 303 -11.92 11.02 21.65
C LEU A 303 -13.27 10.51 21.13
N ILE A 304 -13.36 9.23 20.87
CA ILE A 304 -14.55 8.57 20.37
C ILE A 304 -15.06 7.48 21.30
N ALA A 305 -16.36 7.25 21.29
CA ALA A 305 -16.97 6.23 22.14
C ALA A 305 -16.61 4.82 21.65
N HIS A 306 -16.17 3.98 22.59
CA HIS A 306 -15.99 2.54 22.37
C HIS A 306 -16.35 1.77 23.65
N ARG A 307 -17.39 0.91 23.56
CA ARG A 307 -17.86 0.08 24.70
C ARG A 307 -18.06 0.86 26.00
N GLY A 308 -18.65 2.06 25.92
CA GLY A 308 -18.92 2.91 27.08
C GLY A 308 -17.71 3.69 27.62
N LYS A 309 -16.58 3.70 26.91
CA LYS A 309 -15.40 4.49 27.26
C LYS A 309 -15.03 5.43 26.11
N ALA A 310 -14.45 6.57 26.44
CA ALA A 310 -13.84 7.46 25.45
C ALA A 310 -12.40 7.02 25.20
N ILE A 311 -12.05 6.73 23.96
CA ILE A 311 -10.70 6.33 23.54
C ILE A 311 -10.29 7.09 22.28
N SER A 312 -8.98 7.17 22.00
CA SER A 312 -8.46 7.80 20.78
C SER A 312 -8.74 6.96 19.52
N TYR A 313 -8.77 7.61 18.36
CA TYR A 313 -8.87 6.93 17.06
C TYR A 313 -7.83 5.83 16.87
N PRO A 314 -6.51 6.05 17.13
CA PRO A 314 -5.51 5.00 17.02
C PRO A 314 -5.81 3.77 17.88
N SER A 315 -6.22 3.98 19.14
CA SER A 315 -6.58 2.88 20.05
C SER A 315 -7.81 2.11 19.56
N LYS A 316 -8.86 2.82 19.07
CA LYS A 316 -10.07 2.17 18.51
C LYS A 316 -9.74 1.40 17.25
N ALA A 317 -9.00 2.00 16.30
CA ALA A 317 -8.62 1.36 15.04
C ALA A 317 -7.83 0.07 15.28
N ARG A 318 -6.82 0.10 16.18
CA ARG A 318 -6.06 -1.08 16.57
C ARG A 318 -6.94 -2.19 17.15
N LEU A 319 -7.84 -1.86 18.09
CA LEU A 319 -8.71 -2.84 18.74
C LEU A 319 -9.70 -3.47 17.74
N ILE A 320 -10.33 -2.67 16.90
CA ILE A 320 -11.25 -3.14 15.86
C ILE A 320 -10.49 -3.98 14.84
N GLY A 321 -9.38 -3.48 14.30
CA GLY A 321 -8.60 -4.17 13.29
C GLY A 321 -8.06 -5.51 13.78
N ALA A 322 -7.58 -5.60 15.03
CA ALA A 322 -7.15 -6.88 15.61
C ALA A 322 -8.30 -7.89 15.73
N ASN A 323 -9.51 -7.45 16.09
CA ASN A 323 -10.70 -8.31 16.12
C ASN A 323 -11.11 -8.76 14.70
N LEU A 324 -11.04 -7.87 13.72
CA LEU A 324 -11.35 -8.19 12.32
C LEU A 324 -10.30 -9.15 11.74
N GLN A 325 -9.02 -8.96 12.02
CA GLN A 325 -7.95 -9.88 11.63
C GLN A 325 -8.19 -11.29 12.21
N LYS A 326 -8.55 -11.39 13.49
CA LYS A 326 -8.88 -12.66 14.12
C LYS A 326 -10.07 -13.32 13.43
N LYS A 327 -11.16 -12.58 13.19
CA LYS A 327 -12.34 -13.06 12.47
C LYS A 327 -12.01 -13.54 11.05
N GLN A 328 -11.16 -12.79 10.35
CA GLN A 328 -10.70 -13.15 9.01
C GLN A 328 -9.90 -14.46 9.02
N LYS A 329 -8.99 -14.63 10.00
CA LYS A 329 -8.20 -15.84 10.16
C LYS A 329 -9.08 -17.07 10.45
N GLU A 330 -10.05 -16.95 11.35
CA GLU A 330 -11.00 -18.01 11.67
C GLU A 330 -11.89 -18.35 10.47
N GLY A 331 -12.37 -17.34 9.74
CA GLY A 331 -13.17 -17.53 8.52
C GLY A 331 -12.39 -18.27 7.44
N LYS A 332 -11.13 -17.86 7.19
CA LYS A 332 -10.24 -18.52 6.24
C LYS A 332 -10.04 -20.00 6.54
N VAL A 333 -9.78 -20.36 7.80
CA VAL A 333 -9.57 -21.76 8.21
C VAL A 333 -10.83 -22.59 7.95
N LYS A 334 -12.00 -22.12 8.38
CA LYS A 334 -13.29 -22.82 8.16
C LYS A 334 -13.57 -23.06 6.68
N ILE A 335 -13.35 -22.04 5.84
CA ILE A 335 -13.55 -22.17 4.39
C ILE A 335 -12.56 -23.17 3.79
N ALA A 336 -11.28 -23.12 4.17
CA ALA A 336 -10.29 -24.05 3.67
C ALA A 336 -10.59 -25.50 4.05
N GLU A 337 -11.06 -25.75 5.27
CA GLU A 337 -11.47 -27.08 5.72
C GLU A 337 -12.69 -27.61 4.92
N MET A 338 -13.68 -26.76 4.68
CA MET A 338 -14.83 -27.11 3.85
C MET A 338 -14.40 -27.50 2.42
N ILE A 339 -13.56 -26.67 1.79
CA ILE A 339 -13.08 -26.92 0.43
C ILE A 339 -12.22 -28.19 0.37
N LYS A 340 -11.34 -28.43 1.35
CA LYS A 340 -10.53 -29.65 1.43
C LYS A 340 -11.40 -30.90 1.42
N LYS A 341 -12.44 -30.90 2.23
CA LYS A 341 -13.37 -32.03 2.30
C LYS A 341 -14.04 -32.29 0.94
N GLU A 342 -14.52 -31.25 0.26
CA GLU A 342 -15.14 -31.38 -1.08
C GLU A 342 -14.13 -31.85 -2.15
N ILE A 343 -12.90 -31.34 -2.15
CA ILE A 343 -11.81 -31.78 -3.05
C ILE A 343 -11.47 -33.26 -2.85
N GLU A 344 -11.42 -33.71 -1.59
CA GLU A 344 -11.12 -35.11 -1.25
C GLU A 344 -12.29 -36.04 -1.61
N GLU A 345 -13.54 -35.63 -1.40
CA GLU A 345 -14.75 -36.37 -1.80
C GLU A 345 -14.85 -36.52 -3.32
N GLU A 346 -14.42 -35.52 -4.08
CA GLU A 346 -14.37 -35.55 -5.56
C GLU A 346 -13.14 -36.31 -6.11
N GLY A 347 -12.16 -36.63 -5.28
CA GLY A 347 -10.91 -37.29 -5.68
C GLY A 347 -9.95 -36.37 -6.48
N SER A 348 -10.13 -35.05 -6.40
CA SER A 348 -9.37 -34.05 -7.19
C SER A 348 -8.05 -33.66 -6.56
N GLN A 349 -7.74 -34.10 -5.34
CA GLN A 349 -6.53 -33.74 -4.58
C GLN A 349 -5.22 -34.12 -5.27
N ASN A 350 -5.24 -35.08 -6.19
CA ASN A 350 -4.07 -35.55 -6.93
C ASN A 350 -3.88 -34.85 -8.29
N ASN A 351 -4.77 -33.98 -8.70
CA ASN A 351 -4.66 -33.26 -9.97
C ASN A 351 -3.43 -32.33 -9.95
N THR A 352 -2.81 -32.12 -11.11
CA THR A 352 -1.66 -31.22 -11.28
C THR A 352 -2.02 -29.78 -10.90
N VAL A 353 -3.23 -29.36 -11.22
CA VAL A 353 -3.83 -28.09 -10.84
C VAL A 353 -5.18 -28.40 -10.19
N ILE A 354 -5.42 -27.86 -9.02
CA ILE A 354 -6.70 -28.02 -8.33
C ILE A 354 -7.59 -26.83 -8.65
N ILE A 355 -8.75 -27.10 -9.26
CA ILE A 355 -9.74 -26.09 -9.62
C ILE A 355 -10.99 -26.35 -8.79
N TYR A 356 -11.36 -25.36 -7.98
CA TYR A 356 -12.58 -25.38 -7.20
C TYR A 356 -13.50 -24.23 -7.61
N ILE A 357 -14.74 -24.57 -8.00
CA ILE A 357 -15.75 -23.60 -8.42
C ILE A 357 -16.87 -23.54 -7.37
N ASP A 358 -16.90 -22.48 -6.61
CA ASP A 358 -17.95 -22.19 -5.64
C ASP A 358 -19.27 -21.83 -6.34
N ARG A 359 -20.07 -22.85 -6.65
CA ARG A 359 -21.36 -22.72 -7.33
C ARG A 359 -22.44 -22.14 -6.45
N GLU A 360 -22.34 -22.37 -5.16
CA GLU A 360 -23.34 -21.97 -4.16
C GLU A 360 -23.02 -20.63 -3.50
N LYS A 361 -21.91 -19.97 -3.91
CA LYS A 361 -21.44 -18.69 -3.38
C LYS A 361 -21.25 -18.67 -1.85
N LYS A 362 -20.79 -19.81 -1.31
CA LYS A 362 -20.47 -19.99 0.12
C LYS A 362 -19.22 -19.23 0.56
N ILE A 363 -18.32 -18.92 -0.39
CA ILE A 363 -17.03 -18.31 -0.10
C ILE A 363 -17.15 -16.80 -0.26
N ASP A 364 -16.89 -16.08 0.83
CA ASP A 364 -16.75 -14.63 0.77
C ASP A 364 -15.60 -14.25 -0.17
N LYS A 365 -15.89 -13.37 -1.13
CA LYS A 365 -14.90 -12.88 -2.11
C LYS A 365 -13.64 -12.31 -1.43
N SER A 366 -13.81 -11.65 -0.27
CA SER A 366 -12.71 -11.05 0.50
C SER A 366 -11.74 -12.08 1.08
N LEU A 367 -12.17 -13.32 1.29
CA LEU A 367 -11.36 -14.41 1.85
C LEU A 367 -10.78 -15.35 0.79
N ARG A 368 -11.24 -15.27 -0.45
CA ARG A 368 -10.90 -16.22 -1.52
C ARG A 368 -9.39 -16.33 -1.76
N GLY A 369 -8.69 -15.21 -1.97
CA GLY A 369 -7.25 -15.21 -2.18
C GLY A 369 -6.45 -15.74 -0.98
N LEU A 370 -6.89 -15.42 0.24
CA LEU A 370 -6.26 -15.93 1.47
C LEU A 370 -6.47 -17.45 1.65
N THR A 371 -7.64 -17.94 1.25
CA THR A 371 -7.95 -19.37 1.25
C THR A 371 -7.14 -20.11 0.21
N CYS A 372 -6.95 -19.54 -1.00
CA CYS A 372 -6.06 -20.09 -2.01
C CYS A 372 -4.65 -20.32 -1.47
N ASN A 373 -4.06 -19.34 -0.78
CA ASN A 373 -2.73 -19.47 -0.20
C ASN A 373 -2.68 -20.65 0.79
N GLN A 374 -3.68 -20.80 1.66
CA GLN A 374 -3.71 -21.88 2.63
C GLN A 374 -3.86 -23.29 1.97
N LEU A 375 -4.63 -23.37 0.89
CA LEU A 375 -4.77 -24.61 0.14
C LEU A 375 -3.52 -24.94 -0.69
N LEU A 376 -2.87 -23.90 -1.25
CA LEU A 376 -1.57 -24.03 -1.93
C LEU A 376 -0.52 -24.64 -0.99
N ASP A 377 -0.40 -24.12 0.23
CA ASP A 377 0.52 -24.60 1.25
C ASP A 377 0.23 -26.05 1.67
N TYR A 378 -1.05 -26.44 1.67
CA TYR A 378 -1.48 -27.78 2.08
C TYR A 378 -1.28 -28.82 0.98
N TYR A 379 -1.72 -28.52 -0.26
CA TYR A 379 -1.65 -29.49 -1.37
C TYR A 379 -0.32 -29.41 -2.13
N GLU A 380 0.48 -28.37 -1.93
CA GLU A 380 1.71 -28.09 -2.67
C GLU A 380 1.51 -28.09 -4.20
N ARG A 381 0.35 -27.61 -4.67
CA ARG A 381 -0.09 -27.60 -6.08
C ARG A 381 -0.78 -26.28 -6.42
N PRO A 382 -0.73 -25.81 -7.66
CA PRO A 382 -1.49 -24.65 -8.10
C PRO A 382 -2.98 -24.79 -7.79
N ILE A 383 -3.57 -23.74 -7.21
CA ILE A 383 -4.98 -23.68 -6.79
C ILE A 383 -5.69 -22.54 -7.52
N LEU A 384 -6.86 -22.84 -8.08
CA LEU A 384 -7.81 -21.87 -8.62
C LEU A 384 -9.11 -21.96 -7.84
N LEU A 385 -9.48 -20.89 -7.15
CA LEU A 385 -10.80 -20.77 -6.50
C LEU A 385 -11.63 -19.74 -7.25
N GLY A 386 -12.73 -20.19 -7.86
CA GLY A 386 -13.61 -19.33 -8.65
C GLY A 386 -15.07 -19.39 -8.20
N SER A 387 -15.86 -18.44 -8.66
CA SER A 387 -17.33 -18.49 -8.64
C SER A 387 -17.89 -18.08 -9.98
N ILE A 388 -19.07 -18.60 -10.31
CA ILE A 388 -19.75 -18.28 -11.56
C ILE A 388 -20.63 -17.05 -11.35
N ASP A 389 -20.52 -16.06 -12.22
CA ASP A 389 -21.37 -14.88 -12.23
C ASP A 389 -22.73 -15.14 -12.93
N LYS A 390 -23.57 -14.08 -13.03
CA LYS A 390 -24.90 -14.17 -13.65
C LYS A 390 -24.85 -14.47 -15.16
N ASN A 391 -23.73 -14.19 -15.79
CA ASN A 391 -23.52 -14.34 -17.24
C ASN A 391 -22.78 -15.65 -17.58
N GLY A 392 -22.47 -16.47 -16.58
CA GLY A 392 -21.73 -17.72 -16.75
C GLY A 392 -20.20 -17.57 -16.77
N PHE A 393 -19.65 -16.37 -16.55
CA PHE A 393 -18.21 -16.17 -16.43
C PHE A 393 -17.69 -16.59 -15.07
N ILE A 394 -16.50 -17.18 -15.08
CA ILE A 394 -15.80 -17.56 -13.84
C ILE A 394 -14.83 -16.47 -13.45
N SER A 395 -15.03 -15.93 -12.25
CA SER A 395 -14.08 -15.00 -11.62
C SER A 395 -13.55 -15.59 -10.32
N GLY A 396 -12.27 -15.37 -10.03
CA GLY A 396 -11.67 -16.01 -8.86
C GLY A 396 -10.29 -15.52 -8.51
N SER A 397 -9.62 -16.31 -7.66
CA SER A 397 -8.22 -16.15 -7.28
C SER A 397 -7.45 -17.40 -7.66
N ALA A 398 -6.27 -17.23 -8.22
CA ALA A 398 -5.33 -18.30 -8.49
C ALA A 398 -4.06 -18.10 -7.65
N ARG A 399 -3.46 -19.19 -7.21
CA ARG A 399 -2.16 -19.20 -6.55
C ARG A 399 -1.36 -20.39 -7.04
N GLY A 400 -0.06 -20.17 -7.21
CA GLY A 400 0.91 -21.19 -7.61
C GLY A 400 2.28 -20.83 -7.07
N TYR A 401 3.22 -21.77 -7.14
CA TYR A 401 4.61 -21.45 -6.90
C TYR A 401 5.16 -20.84 -8.19
N GLY A 402 5.72 -19.63 -8.10
CA GLY A 402 6.52 -19.06 -9.18
C GLY A 402 7.87 -19.77 -9.29
N GLU A 403 8.45 -19.84 -10.50
CA GLU A 403 9.83 -20.25 -10.69
C GLU A 403 10.82 -19.25 -10.09
#